data_98cf56770a4162b9da11613e386635bb
#
_entry.id   98cf56770a4162b9da11613e386635bb
#
_cell.length_a   1.000
_cell.length_b   1.000
_cell.length_c   1.000
_cell.angle_alpha   90.00
_cell.angle_beta   90.00
_cell.angle_gamma   90.00
#
_symmetry.space_group_name_H-M   'P 1'
#
loop_
_entity.id
_entity.type
_entity.pdbx_description
1 polymer ?
#
loop_
_entity_poly.entity_id
_entity_poly.type
_entity_poly.pdbx_seq_one_letter_code
_entity_poly.pdbx_strand_id
1 'polypeptide(L)'
;MIQIQELIKHFVLGIASLIICSITMAEIKNTKDFMKAIEEVRQEYPEDSIERKIPTGFIATVAAAETGNFEFKGAPTAKKGNNYFGMHATGNQDFLETMGGAKLRNFPDSKSSIRSFLTLISTDDRYKSVMESTEKVEDMFKGMSPYAERTDYPSFLANVYTNRIRPIIEPENMLLPKAKPIMDQMNTLK
;
A
#
# COMPACT_ATOMS: atom_id res chain seq x y z
N MET A 1 -25.59 -6.25 48.88
CA MET A 1 -24.50 -6.99 48.21
C MET A 1 -24.61 -7.04 46.69
N ILE A 2 -25.80 -7.10 46.11
CA ILE A 2 -26.02 -7.16 44.62
C ILE A 2 -25.61 -5.88 43.90
N GLN A 3 -25.83 -4.69 44.49
CA GLN A 3 -25.47 -3.40 43.81
C GLN A 3 -23.96 -3.16 43.60
N ILE A 4 -23.12 -3.69 44.48
CA ILE A 4 -21.67 -3.53 44.37
C ILE A 4 -21.07 -4.37 43.23
N GLN A 5 -21.64 -5.55 42.97
CA GLN A 5 -21.17 -6.41 41.87
C GLN A 5 -21.54 -5.86 40.50
N GLU A 6 -22.69 -5.20 40.35
CA GLU A 6 -23.06 -4.53 39.10
C GLU A 6 -22.16 -3.29 38.84
N LEU A 7 -21.82 -2.51 39.87
CA LEU A 7 -20.92 -1.38 39.75
C LEU A 7 -19.52 -1.81 39.29
N ILE A 8 -19.01 -2.94 39.84
CA ILE A 8 -17.70 -3.46 39.46
C ILE A 8 -17.72 -3.96 38.01
N LYS A 9 -18.78 -4.60 37.53
CA LYS A 9 -18.89 -5.04 36.13
C LYS A 9 -18.86 -3.85 35.15
N HIS A 10 -19.58 -2.78 35.43
CA HIS A 10 -19.55 -1.58 34.57
C HIS A 10 -18.21 -0.86 34.60
N PHE A 11 -17.52 -0.88 35.74
CA PHE A 11 -16.19 -0.28 35.87
C PHE A 11 -15.14 -1.10 35.11
N VAL A 12 -15.17 -2.43 35.19
CA VAL A 12 -14.25 -3.33 34.44
C VAL A 12 -14.51 -3.27 32.93
N LEU A 13 -15.77 -3.19 32.51
CA LEU A 13 -16.14 -2.99 31.09
C LEU A 13 -15.69 -1.63 30.58
N GLY A 14 -15.80 -0.57 31.38
CA GLY A 14 -15.32 0.78 31.04
C GLY A 14 -13.81 0.84 30.89
N ILE A 15 -13.05 0.19 31.78
CA ILE A 15 -11.57 0.11 31.70
C ILE A 15 -11.12 -0.74 30.50
N ALA A 16 -11.78 -1.86 30.24
CA ALA A 16 -11.49 -2.68 29.07
C ALA A 16 -11.73 -1.92 27.75
N SER A 17 -12.79 -1.10 27.69
CA SER A 17 -13.08 -0.24 26.53
C SER A 17 -12.04 0.88 26.34
N LEU A 18 -11.49 1.43 27.42
CA LEU A 18 -10.43 2.46 27.38
C LEU A 18 -9.05 1.88 26.99
N ILE A 19 -8.77 0.62 27.37
CA ILE A 19 -7.50 -0.06 27.02
C ILE A 19 -7.47 -0.47 25.53
N ILE A 20 -8.62 -0.76 24.92
CA ILE A 20 -8.70 -1.14 23.49
C ILE A 20 -8.48 0.08 22.58
N CYS A 21 -8.65 1.32 23.06
CA CYS A 21 -8.50 2.53 22.26
C CYS A 21 -7.06 3.07 22.14
N SER A 22 -6.07 2.40 22.73
CA SER A 22 -4.65 2.79 22.68
C SER A 22 -3.77 1.79 21.95
N ILE A 23 -4.27 1.17 20.88
CA ILE A 23 -3.37 0.58 19.89
C ILE A 23 -2.77 1.77 19.15
N THR A 24 -1.65 2.27 19.65
CA THR A 24 -0.81 3.22 18.92
C THR A 24 -0.50 2.59 17.58
N MET A 25 -1.11 3.13 16.52
CA MET A 25 -0.81 2.71 15.15
C MET A 25 0.69 2.86 14.97
N ALA A 26 1.38 1.76 14.72
CA ALA A 26 2.82 1.79 14.51
C ALA A 26 3.11 2.73 13.33
N GLU A 27 3.94 3.74 13.58
CA GLU A 27 4.39 4.67 12.55
C GLU A 27 5.09 3.88 11.44
N ILE A 28 4.66 4.09 10.19
CA ILE A 28 5.32 3.47 9.04
C ILE A 28 6.66 4.17 8.83
N LYS A 29 7.74 3.45 9.12
CA LYS A 29 9.11 3.97 9.04
C LYS A 29 9.83 3.57 7.75
N ASN A 30 9.36 2.52 7.09
CA ASN A 30 10.02 1.96 5.92
C ASN A 30 9.05 1.13 5.07
N THR A 31 9.52 0.67 3.92
CA THR A 31 8.76 -0.15 2.98
C THR A 31 8.21 -1.44 3.60
N LYS A 32 8.96 -2.10 4.48
CA LYS A 32 8.53 -3.36 5.11
C LYS A 32 7.36 -3.14 6.06
N ASP A 33 7.40 -2.07 6.87
CA ASP A 33 6.29 -1.69 7.76
C ASP A 33 5.02 -1.41 6.95
N PHE A 34 5.16 -0.71 5.80
CA PHE A 34 4.03 -0.44 4.92
C PHE A 34 3.47 -1.71 4.28
N MET A 35 4.33 -2.63 3.82
CA MET A 35 3.89 -3.93 3.29
C MET A 35 3.12 -4.75 4.34
N LYS A 36 3.56 -4.72 5.59
CA LYS A 36 2.82 -5.36 6.69
C LYS A 36 1.43 -4.73 6.86
N ALA A 37 1.33 -3.40 6.82
CA ALA A 37 0.05 -2.70 6.89
C ALA A 37 -0.86 -3.05 5.70
N ILE A 38 -0.32 -3.23 4.49
CA ILE A 38 -1.06 -3.71 3.32
C ILE A 38 -1.64 -5.11 3.59
N GLU A 39 -0.83 -6.06 4.07
CA GLU A 39 -1.30 -7.41 4.35
C GLU A 39 -2.40 -7.42 5.42
N GLU A 40 -2.24 -6.63 6.47
CA GLU A 40 -3.26 -6.50 7.52
C GLU A 40 -4.59 -5.96 6.95
N VAL A 41 -4.54 -4.95 6.08
CA VAL A 41 -5.74 -4.41 5.41
C VAL A 41 -6.34 -5.43 4.46
N ARG A 42 -5.52 -6.13 3.65
CA ARG A 42 -6.03 -7.16 2.72
C ARG A 42 -6.77 -8.28 3.45
N GLN A 43 -6.32 -8.64 4.66
CA GLN A 43 -6.99 -9.65 5.49
C GLN A 43 -8.37 -9.22 6.01
N GLU A 44 -8.72 -7.95 5.96
CA GLU A 44 -10.04 -7.45 6.32
C GLU A 44 -11.09 -7.77 5.24
N TYR A 45 -10.66 -8.09 4.01
CA TYR A 45 -11.55 -8.43 2.88
C TYR A 45 -11.75 -9.94 2.77
N PRO A 46 -12.92 -10.41 2.24
CA PRO A 46 -13.15 -11.82 1.94
C PRO A 46 -12.06 -12.40 1.02
N GLU A 47 -11.75 -13.69 1.17
CA GLU A 47 -10.69 -14.35 0.39
C GLU A 47 -10.91 -14.30 -1.12
N ASP A 48 -12.15 -14.36 -1.56
CA ASP A 48 -12.56 -14.32 -2.95
C ASP A 48 -12.74 -12.90 -3.51
N SER A 49 -12.69 -11.86 -2.65
CA SER A 49 -12.84 -10.47 -3.08
C SER A 49 -11.69 -10.04 -4.00
N ILE A 50 -11.99 -9.07 -4.83
CA ILE A 50 -11.01 -8.54 -5.78
C ILE A 50 -9.90 -7.75 -5.05
N GLU A 51 -10.23 -7.03 -3.99
CA GLU A 51 -9.28 -6.29 -3.14
C GLU A 51 -8.24 -7.23 -2.54
N ARG A 52 -8.68 -8.43 -2.10
CA ARG A 52 -7.79 -9.44 -1.54
C ARG A 52 -6.79 -9.98 -2.58
N LYS A 53 -7.17 -10.01 -3.84
CA LYS A 53 -6.34 -10.51 -4.97
C LYS A 53 -5.32 -9.49 -5.46
N ILE A 54 -5.47 -8.20 -5.15
CA ILE A 54 -4.49 -7.18 -5.56
C ILE A 54 -3.16 -7.46 -4.86
N PRO A 55 -2.05 -7.69 -5.59
CA PRO A 55 -0.77 -8.06 -4.99
C PRO A 55 -0.18 -6.95 -4.12
N THR A 56 0.38 -7.30 -2.97
CA THR A 56 1.10 -6.38 -2.07
C THR A 56 2.17 -5.59 -2.80
N GLY A 57 2.92 -6.25 -3.71
CA GLY A 57 3.94 -5.60 -4.53
C GLY A 57 3.40 -4.49 -5.41
N PHE A 58 2.21 -4.64 -5.98
CA PHE A 58 1.55 -3.59 -6.75
C PHE A 58 1.23 -2.38 -5.88
N ILE A 59 0.53 -2.59 -4.75
CA ILE A 59 0.11 -1.53 -3.83
C ILE A 59 1.33 -0.77 -3.28
N ALA A 60 2.36 -1.51 -2.82
CA ALA A 60 3.58 -0.94 -2.28
C ALA A 60 4.35 -0.12 -3.33
N THR A 61 4.32 -0.55 -4.60
CA THR A 61 4.99 0.16 -5.70
C THR A 61 4.35 1.52 -5.94
N VAL A 62 3.02 1.58 -6.02
CA VAL A 62 2.31 2.86 -6.22
C VAL A 62 2.59 3.80 -5.04
N ALA A 63 2.48 3.31 -3.80
CA ALA A 63 2.77 4.11 -2.63
C ALA A 63 4.24 4.61 -2.61
N ALA A 64 5.21 3.77 -2.96
CA ALA A 64 6.61 4.17 -3.05
C ALA A 64 6.84 5.23 -4.14
N ALA A 65 6.16 5.11 -5.28
CA ALA A 65 6.22 6.07 -6.37
C ALA A 65 5.69 7.46 -5.94
N GLU A 66 4.53 7.49 -5.28
CA GLU A 66 3.86 8.73 -4.86
C GLU A 66 4.55 9.42 -3.67
N THR A 67 5.24 8.66 -2.83
CA THR A 67 5.90 9.19 -1.62
C THR A 67 7.41 9.38 -1.77
N GLY A 68 7.98 9.05 -2.92
CA GLY A 68 9.43 9.03 -3.10
C GLY A 68 10.12 8.03 -2.16
N ASN A 69 9.70 6.76 -2.19
CA ASN A 69 10.14 5.66 -1.32
C ASN A 69 9.85 5.88 0.16
N PHE A 70 8.67 6.39 0.49
CA PHE A 70 8.21 6.68 1.87
C PHE A 70 8.98 7.79 2.58
N GLU A 71 9.85 8.50 1.88
CA GLU A 71 10.59 9.66 2.42
C GLU A 71 9.75 10.94 2.41
N PHE A 72 8.69 11.01 1.58
CA PHE A 72 7.83 12.18 1.37
C PHE A 72 8.60 13.45 1.02
N LYS A 73 9.76 13.31 0.38
CA LYS A 73 10.53 14.45 -0.12
C LYS A 73 9.70 15.22 -1.15
N GLY A 74 9.42 16.48 -0.88
CA GLY A 74 8.57 17.33 -1.72
C GLY A 74 7.06 17.10 -1.55
N ALA A 75 6.63 16.19 -0.66
CA ALA A 75 5.21 15.91 -0.40
C ALA A 75 4.83 16.00 1.10
N PRO A 76 5.14 17.11 1.80
CA PRO A 76 4.89 17.23 3.24
C PRO A 76 3.40 17.16 3.60
N THR A 77 2.53 17.67 2.72
CA THR A 77 1.07 17.61 2.91
C THR A 77 0.56 16.17 2.85
N ALA A 78 1.07 15.37 1.92
CA ALA A 78 0.72 13.96 1.82
C ALA A 78 1.17 13.19 3.08
N LYS A 79 2.37 13.46 3.59
CA LYS A 79 2.86 12.89 4.84
C LYS A 79 1.95 13.22 6.02
N LYS A 80 1.60 14.49 6.20
CA LYS A 80 0.75 14.98 7.29
C LYS A 80 -0.65 14.36 7.24
N GLY A 81 -1.18 14.12 6.03
CA GLY A 81 -2.51 13.55 5.81
C GLY A 81 -2.53 12.02 5.66
N ASN A 82 -1.47 11.30 6.01
CA ASN A 82 -1.35 9.84 5.81
C ASN A 82 -1.73 9.40 4.39
N ASN A 83 -1.52 10.27 3.40
CA ASN A 83 -1.92 10.06 2.00
C ASN A 83 -0.79 9.45 1.20
N TYR A 84 -0.65 8.14 1.26
CA TYR A 84 0.43 7.38 0.61
C TYR A 84 0.27 7.26 -0.90
N PHE A 85 -0.88 7.62 -1.44
CA PHE A 85 -1.22 7.43 -2.85
C PHE A 85 -1.50 8.74 -3.59
N GLY A 86 -1.25 9.91 -3.00
CA GLY A 86 -1.48 11.20 -3.64
C GLY A 86 -2.95 11.50 -3.97
N MET A 87 -3.90 10.83 -3.30
CA MET A 87 -5.32 10.92 -3.63
C MET A 87 -5.88 12.31 -3.36
N HIS A 88 -6.57 12.87 -4.35
CA HIS A 88 -7.29 14.12 -4.18
C HIS A 88 -8.59 13.93 -3.39
N ALA A 89 -8.97 14.93 -2.61
CA ALA A 89 -10.26 14.97 -1.95
C ALA A 89 -11.37 15.34 -2.94
N THR A 90 -12.52 14.69 -2.80
CA THR A 90 -13.72 14.96 -3.59
C THR A 90 -14.92 15.19 -2.66
N GLY A 91 -15.85 16.07 -3.09
CA GLY A 91 -17.03 16.38 -2.29
C GLY A 91 -16.70 16.91 -0.90
N ASN A 92 -17.30 16.31 0.13
CA ASN A 92 -17.13 16.71 1.53
C ASN A 92 -16.06 15.93 2.29
N GLN A 93 -15.11 15.29 1.57
CA GLN A 93 -14.01 14.59 2.22
C GLN A 93 -13.07 15.56 2.93
N ASP A 94 -12.54 15.13 4.09
CA ASP A 94 -11.52 15.87 4.80
C ASP A 94 -10.23 15.97 3.95
N PHE A 95 -9.60 17.15 3.96
CA PHE A 95 -8.45 17.41 3.12
C PHE A 95 -7.42 18.34 3.78
N LEU A 96 -6.21 18.24 3.28
CA LEU A 96 -5.14 19.19 3.50
C LEU A 96 -4.79 19.87 2.18
N GLU A 97 -4.65 21.18 2.18
CA GLU A 97 -4.30 21.95 1.00
C GLU A 97 -2.77 22.02 0.84
N THR A 98 -2.28 21.74 -0.36
CA THR A 98 -0.87 21.92 -0.71
C THR A 98 -0.55 23.40 -0.96
N MET A 99 0.74 23.75 -0.97
CA MET A 99 1.17 25.11 -1.34
C MET A 99 0.72 25.53 -2.76
N GLY A 100 0.48 24.56 -3.64
CA GLY A 100 -0.04 24.77 -4.99
C GLY A 100 -1.56 24.79 -5.09
N GLY A 101 -2.31 24.78 -3.95
CA GLY A 101 -3.76 24.82 -3.92
C GLY A 101 -4.46 23.46 -4.18
N ALA A 102 -3.71 22.39 -4.40
CA ALA A 102 -4.32 21.06 -4.55
C ALA A 102 -4.84 20.55 -3.20
N LYS A 103 -6.06 20.02 -3.20
CA LYS A 103 -6.70 19.43 -2.02
C LYS A 103 -6.40 17.94 -1.96
N LEU A 104 -5.46 17.54 -1.13
CA LEU A 104 -5.14 16.14 -0.87
C LEU A 104 -6.03 15.60 0.25
N ARG A 105 -6.59 14.42 0.03
CA ARG A 105 -7.42 13.76 1.03
C ARG A 105 -6.63 13.51 2.32
N ASN A 106 -7.23 13.85 3.45
CA ASN A 106 -6.69 13.62 4.78
C ASN A 106 -7.23 12.28 5.31
N PHE A 107 -6.33 11.38 5.70
CA PHE A 107 -6.69 10.08 6.26
C PHE A 107 -6.32 10.02 7.74
N PRO A 108 -7.15 9.39 8.59
CA PRO A 108 -6.84 9.23 10.00
C PRO A 108 -5.58 8.39 10.23
N ASP A 109 -5.28 7.47 9.31
CA ASP A 109 -4.15 6.55 9.38
C ASP A 109 -3.77 5.98 8.01
N SER A 110 -2.63 5.30 7.95
CA SER A 110 -2.12 4.66 6.73
C SER A 110 -3.02 3.56 6.19
N LYS A 111 -3.67 2.77 7.06
CA LYS A 111 -4.57 1.70 6.64
C LYS A 111 -5.81 2.25 5.95
N SER A 112 -6.32 3.39 6.41
CA SER A 112 -7.43 4.10 5.76
C SER A 112 -7.08 4.58 4.35
N SER A 113 -5.84 5.03 4.15
CA SER A 113 -5.30 5.35 2.82
C SER A 113 -5.21 4.11 1.94
N ILE A 114 -4.72 2.97 2.46
CA ILE A 114 -4.64 1.70 1.74
C ILE A 114 -6.05 1.20 1.35
N ARG A 115 -7.03 1.19 2.28
CA ARG A 115 -8.42 0.80 1.97
C ARG A 115 -9.01 1.65 0.86
N SER A 116 -8.81 2.96 0.93
CA SER A 116 -9.31 3.88 -0.10
C SER A 116 -8.66 3.65 -1.46
N PHE A 117 -7.38 3.33 -1.51
CA PHE A 117 -6.69 2.99 -2.74
C PHE A 117 -7.21 1.66 -3.31
N LEU A 118 -7.37 0.63 -2.48
CA LEU A 118 -7.95 -0.65 -2.91
C LEU A 118 -9.35 -0.44 -3.48
N THR A 119 -10.22 0.31 -2.79
CA THR A 119 -11.56 0.63 -3.28
C THR A 119 -11.49 1.38 -4.63
N LEU A 120 -10.62 2.37 -4.78
CA LEU A 120 -10.46 3.11 -6.04
C LEU A 120 -10.11 2.17 -7.19
N ILE A 121 -9.11 1.31 -7.01
CA ILE A 121 -8.63 0.42 -8.06
C ILE A 121 -9.65 -0.68 -8.40
N SER A 122 -10.41 -1.17 -7.40
CA SER A 122 -11.37 -2.26 -7.59
C SER A 122 -12.73 -1.80 -8.15
N THR A 123 -13.12 -0.53 -7.97
CA THR A 123 -14.47 -0.06 -8.29
C THR A 123 -14.55 0.99 -9.38
N ASP A 124 -13.46 1.67 -9.72
CA ASP A 124 -13.47 2.72 -10.74
C ASP A 124 -13.12 2.13 -12.11
N ASP A 125 -14.04 2.27 -13.08
CA ASP A 125 -13.92 1.71 -14.44
C ASP A 125 -12.64 2.10 -15.17
N ARG A 126 -12.02 3.23 -14.81
CA ARG A 126 -10.73 3.66 -15.38
C ARG A 126 -9.61 2.67 -15.12
N TYR A 127 -9.72 1.85 -14.06
CA TYR A 127 -8.71 0.87 -13.63
C TYR A 127 -9.11 -0.58 -13.93
N LYS A 128 -10.15 -0.80 -14.71
CA LYS A 128 -10.60 -2.15 -15.06
C LYS A 128 -9.47 -3.01 -15.64
N SER A 129 -8.62 -2.45 -16.50
CA SER A 129 -7.47 -3.15 -17.08
C SER A 129 -6.40 -3.55 -16.06
N VAL A 130 -6.29 -2.83 -14.92
CA VAL A 130 -5.43 -3.24 -13.80
C VAL A 130 -5.94 -4.55 -13.22
N MET A 131 -7.26 -4.68 -13.07
CA MET A 131 -7.89 -5.84 -12.45
C MET A 131 -7.91 -7.08 -13.36
N GLU A 132 -7.85 -6.89 -14.67
CA GLU A 132 -7.76 -7.97 -15.67
C GLU A 132 -6.37 -8.63 -15.70
N SER A 133 -5.35 -8.03 -15.05
CA SER A 133 -3.94 -8.41 -15.15
C SER A 133 -3.32 -8.79 -13.79
N THR A 134 -4.11 -9.27 -12.82
CA THR A 134 -3.63 -9.52 -11.43
C THR A 134 -2.60 -10.66 -11.28
N GLU A 135 -2.36 -11.46 -12.31
CA GLU A 135 -1.39 -12.55 -12.26
C GLU A 135 0.08 -12.06 -12.25
N LYS A 136 0.34 -10.90 -12.87
CA LYS A 136 1.68 -10.30 -12.95
C LYS A 136 1.62 -8.83 -12.60
N VAL A 137 2.37 -8.45 -11.57
CA VAL A 137 2.43 -7.06 -11.10
C VAL A 137 2.83 -6.08 -12.21
N GLU A 138 3.78 -6.46 -13.06
CA GLU A 138 4.25 -5.62 -14.17
C GLU A 138 3.16 -5.35 -15.21
N ASP A 139 2.26 -6.31 -15.46
CA ASP A 139 1.15 -6.11 -16.39
C ASP A 139 0.08 -5.19 -15.80
N MET A 140 -0.15 -5.22 -14.49
CA MET A 140 -1.06 -4.30 -13.81
C MET A 140 -0.65 -2.83 -13.99
N PHE A 141 0.65 -2.53 -14.04
CA PHE A 141 1.13 -1.15 -14.23
C PHE A 141 0.66 -0.54 -15.55
N LYS A 142 0.43 -1.35 -16.60
CA LYS A 142 -0.09 -0.85 -17.89
C LYS A 142 -1.46 -0.19 -17.74
N GLY A 143 -2.28 -0.69 -16.82
CA GLY A 143 -3.60 -0.15 -16.50
C GLY A 143 -3.56 1.13 -15.64
N MET A 144 -2.39 1.54 -15.16
CA MET A 144 -2.24 2.71 -14.29
C MET A 144 -2.07 4.04 -15.03
N SER A 145 -2.14 4.06 -16.37
CA SER A 145 -2.05 5.31 -17.15
C SER A 145 -3.01 6.41 -16.70
N PRO A 146 -4.27 6.12 -16.27
CA PRO A 146 -5.18 7.17 -15.80
C PRO A 146 -4.86 7.75 -14.42
N TYR A 147 -3.90 7.17 -13.68
CA TYR A 147 -3.63 7.53 -12.29
C TYR A 147 -2.86 8.84 -12.13
N ALA A 148 -1.98 9.13 -13.05
CA ALA A 148 -1.14 10.33 -13.03
C ALA A 148 -1.12 11.01 -14.40
N GLU A 149 -0.87 12.33 -14.42
CA GLU A 149 -0.79 13.12 -15.65
C GLU A 149 0.43 12.78 -16.53
N ARG A 150 1.45 12.15 -15.94
CA ARG A 150 2.65 11.78 -16.69
C ARG A 150 2.40 10.58 -17.61
N THR A 151 2.76 10.72 -18.87
CA THR A 151 2.50 9.71 -19.91
C THR A 151 3.32 8.43 -19.73
N ASP A 152 4.45 8.49 -19.04
CA ASP A 152 5.36 7.36 -18.78
C ASP A 152 5.10 6.70 -17.41
N TYR A 153 3.96 6.99 -16.75
CA TYR A 153 3.67 6.49 -15.40
C TYR A 153 3.76 4.96 -15.28
N PRO A 154 3.21 4.15 -16.22
CA PRO A 154 3.38 2.70 -16.18
C PRO A 154 4.84 2.25 -16.17
N SER A 155 5.68 2.83 -17.01
CA SER A 155 7.12 2.51 -17.08
C SER A 155 7.86 2.97 -15.82
N PHE A 156 7.47 4.09 -15.25
CA PHE A 156 8.00 4.58 -13.99
C PHE A 156 7.68 3.61 -12.85
N LEU A 157 6.42 3.12 -12.76
CA LEU A 157 6.03 2.12 -11.76
C LEU A 157 6.83 0.82 -11.93
N ALA A 158 6.99 0.33 -13.15
CA ALA A 158 7.79 -0.86 -13.42
C ALA A 158 9.25 -0.69 -12.96
N ASN A 159 9.82 0.50 -13.13
CA ASN A 159 11.17 0.81 -12.64
C ASN A 159 11.22 0.83 -11.10
N VAL A 160 10.26 1.48 -10.43
CA VAL A 160 10.17 1.49 -8.96
C VAL A 160 10.00 0.07 -8.43
N TYR A 161 9.13 -0.73 -9.03
CA TYR A 161 8.95 -2.13 -8.66
C TYR A 161 10.25 -2.92 -8.73
N THR A 162 10.88 -2.94 -9.90
CA THR A 162 12.10 -3.72 -10.15
C THR A 162 13.24 -3.34 -9.22
N ASN A 163 13.44 -2.05 -8.98
CA ASN A 163 14.61 -1.56 -8.23
C ASN A 163 14.40 -1.38 -6.73
N ARG A 164 13.15 -1.29 -6.26
CA ARG A 164 12.86 -0.94 -4.87
C ARG A 164 12.00 -1.96 -4.13
N ILE A 165 10.98 -2.50 -4.81
CA ILE A 165 9.98 -3.34 -4.15
C ILE A 165 10.29 -4.82 -4.33
N ARG A 166 10.55 -5.25 -5.57
CA ARG A 166 10.86 -6.64 -5.90
C ARG A 166 12.01 -7.25 -5.07
N PRO A 167 13.12 -6.54 -4.82
CA PRO A 167 14.20 -7.05 -3.97
C PRO A 167 13.79 -7.36 -2.52
N ILE A 168 12.71 -6.74 -2.06
CA ILE A 168 12.18 -6.94 -0.70
C ILE A 168 11.22 -8.14 -0.66
N ILE A 169 10.45 -8.35 -1.73
CA ILE A 169 9.43 -9.41 -1.84
C ILE A 169 10.06 -10.74 -2.26
N GLU A 170 11.00 -10.70 -3.18
CA GLU A 170 11.61 -11.86 -3.81
C GLU A 170 13.14 -11.87 -3.58
N PRO A 171 13.61 -11.89 -2.33
CA PRO A 171 15.05 -11.79 -2.05
C PRO A 171 15.84 -12.97 -2.64
N GLU A 172 15.24 -14.16 -2.77
CA GLU A 172 15.89 -15.36 -3.32
C GLU A 172 16.08 -15.28 -4.83
N ASN A 173 15.19 -14.63 -5.56
CA ASN A 173 15.30 -14.44 -7.01
C ASN A 173 16.46 -13.51 -7.42
N MET A 174 16.97 -12.71 -6.48
CA MET A 174 18.13 -11.84 -6.72
C MET A 174 19.48 -12.56 -6.59
N LEU A 175 19.51 -13.72 -5.92
CA LEU A 175 20.74 -14.47 -5.71
C LEU A 175 21.09 -15.43 -6.87
N LEU A 176 20.24 -15.57 -7.87
CA LEU A 176 20.37 -16.58 -8.93
C LEU A 176 20.50 -16.10 -10.39
N PRO A 177 21.13 -14.99 -10.78
CA PRO A 177 21.21 -14.73 -12.23
C PRO A 177 22.57 -14.80 -12.88
N LYS A 178 23.67 -15.25 -12.29
CA LYS A 178 24.98 -15.19 -12.97
C LYS A 178 25.85 -16.45 -12.96
N ALA A 179 25.42 -17.55 -12.40
CA ALA A 179 26.24 -18.74 -12.29
C ALA A 179 26.05 -19.80 -13.42
N LYS A 180 25.08 -19.64 -14.33
CA LYS A 180 24.79 -20.64 -15.36
C LYS A 180 25.62 -20.64 -16.64
N PRO A 181 26.32 -19.58 -17.07
CA PRO A 181 27.08 -19.67 -18.32
C PRO A 181 28.40 -20.46 -18.26
N ILE A 182 28.95 -20.69 -17.04
CA ILE A 182 30.30 -21.29 -16.94
C ILE A 182 30.27 -22.83 -16.93
N MET A 183 29.24 -23.43 -16.38
CA MET A 183 29.17 -24.93 -16.33
C MET A 183 28.77 -25.56 -17.66
N ASP A 184 28.00 -24.91 -18.49
CA ASP A 184 27.63 -25.46 -19.81
C ASP A 184 28.77 -25.39 -20.83
N GLN A 185 29.74 -24.48 -20.65
CA GLN A 185 30.94 -24.42 -21.51
C GLN A 185 31.98 -25.49 -21.17
N MET A 186 31.99 -26.04 -19.97
CA MET A 186 32.93 -27.13 -19.59
C MET A 186 32.49 -28.51 -20.08
N ASN A 187 31.21 -28.69 -20.41
CA ASN A 187 30.71 -30.00 -20.91
C ASN A 187 30.76 -30.15 -22.42
N THR A 188 31.17 -29.13 -23.18
CA THR A 188 31.35 -29.19 -24.64
C THR A 188 32.80 -29.43 -25.09
N LEU A 189 33.72 -29.63 -24.12
CA LEU A 189 35.15 -29.89 -24.39
C LEU A 189 35.57 -31.32 -24.02
N LYS A 190 34.67 -32.30 -24.22
CA LYS A 190 35.03 -33.72 -24.17
C LYS A 190 34.72 -34.40 -25.49
#